data_8b681bc5278c2094a10b81e5e01b976b
#
_entry.id   8b681bc5278c2094a10b81e5e01b976b
#
_cell.length_a   1.000
_cell.length_b   1.000
_cell.length_c   1.000
_cell.angle_alpha   90.00
_cell.angle_beta   90.00
_cell.angle_gamma   90.00
#
_symmetry.space_group_name_H-M   'P 1'
#
loop_
_entity.id
_entity.type
_entity.pdbx_description
1 polymer ?
#
loop_
_entity_poly.entity_id
_entity_poly.type
_entity_poly.pdbx_seq_one_letter_code
_entity_poly.pdbx_strand_id
1 'polypeptide(L)'
;DGFHLGTITRETDVYFNSKTRDFRETDEALRLRRTENLGSGYLIADNELSDGEVEVLSEITYKGRKLDDISMSRLELSSRIVDYDDMKAILEALGYYPVTPVVKRRKYYHGEEMVACIDDVEGLGNYMELEIIVDDESKREKALGLIEKQLERLGLSMEDTTTISYLSMLERKE
;
A
#
# COMPACT_ATOMS: atom_id res chain seq x y z
N ASP A 1 -12.73 -14.33 13.92
CA ASP A 1 -11.47 -13.79 14.46
C ASP A 1 -11.43 -12.26 14.62
N GLY A 2 -12.58 -11.56 14.57
CA GLY A 2 -12.68 -10.12 14.80
C GLY A 2 -12.41 -9.23 13.58
N PHE A 3 -12.09 -9.78 12.43
CA PHE A 3 -11.99 -9.04 11.17
C PHE A 3 -13.26 -9.18 10.33
N HIS A 4 -13.65 -8.10 9.67
CA HIS A 4 -14.74 -8.09 8.70
C HIS A 4 -14.23 -7.54 7.36
N LEU A 5 -14.70 -8.12 6.28
CA LEU A 5 -14.37 -7.67 4.93
C LEU A 5 -14.98 -6.30 4.68
N GLY A 6 -14.15 -5.35 4.33
CA GLY A 6 -14.50 -4.00 3.92
C GLY A 6 -14.54 -3.85 2.41
N THR A 7 -13.81 -2.86 1.91
CA THR A 7 -13.75 -2.52 0.49
C THR A 7 -12.82 -3.47 -0.29
N ILE A 8 -13.15 -3.69 -1.55
CA ILE A 8 -12.25 -4.31 -2.53
C ILE A 8 -11.89 -3.24 -3.55
N THR A 9 -10.60 -3.09 -3.82
CA THR A 9 -10.09 -2.08 -4.76
C THR A 9 -9.17 -2.69 -5.80
N ARG A 10 -9.06 -1.99 -6.94
CA ARG A 10 -7.89 -2.09 -7.81
C ARG A 10 -7.05 -0.86 -7.62
N GLU A 11 -5.77 -1.05 -7.31
CA GLU A 11 -4.83 0.03 -7.07
C GLU A 11 -3.74 0.00 -8.12
N THR A 12 -3.49 1.15 -8.74
CA THR A 12 -2.37 1.37 -9.66
C THR A 12 -1.46 2.41 -9.04
N ASP A 13 -0.28 1.98 -8.64
CA ASP A 13 0.75 2.80 -8.04
C ASP A 13 1.83 3.13 -9.07
N VAL A 14 2.04 4.39 -9.36
CA VAL A 14 3.20 4.88 -10.12
C VAL A 14 4.15 5.54 -9.15
N TYR A 15 5.34 4.97 -9.04
CA TYR A 15 6.42 5.55 -8.23
C TYR A 15 7.27 6.47 -9.07
N PHE A 16 7.80 7.51 -8.44
CA PHE A 16 8.65 8.50 -9.07
C PHE A 16 10.02 8.51 -8.42
N ASN A 17 11.04 8.71 -9.23
CA ASN A 17 12.41 8.94 -8.77
C ASN A 17 12.96 10.25 -9.35
N SER A 18 14.11 10.72 -8.88
CA SER A 18 14.73 11.95 -9.32
C SER A 18 16.22 11.73 -9.59
N LYS A 19 16.75 12.45 -10.60
CA LYS A 19 18.20 12.41 -10.92
C LYS A 19 19.06 13.15 -9.90
N THR A 20 18.47 14.04 -9.13
CA THR A 20 19.17 14.84 -8.09
C THR A 20 19.09 14.21 -6.70
N ARG A 21 18.15 13.28 -6.50
CA ARG A 21 17.93 12.56 -5.24
C ARG A 21 17.35 11.20 -5.56
N ASP A 22 18.19 10.18 -5.57
CA ASP A 22 17.74 8.80 -5.80
C ASP A 22 17.03 8.26 -4.55
N PHE A 23 15.71 8.07 -4.65
CA PHE A 23 14.88 7.59 -3.56
C PHE A 23 15.16 6.12 -3.18
N ARG A 24 15.78 5.34 -4.10
CA ARG A 24 16.23 3.98 -3.76
C ARG A 24 17.41 4.00 -2.80
N GLU A 25 18.35 4.94 -3.00
CA GLU A 25 19.53 5.08 -2.13
C GLU A 25 19.15 5.63 -0.75
N THR A 26 18.12 6.47 -0.69
CA THR A 26 17.67 7.11 0.56
C THR A 26 16.57 6.33 1.28
N ASP A 27 16.13 5.17 0.74
CA ASP A 27 15.00 4.37 1.24
C ASP A 27 13.69 5.18 1.38
N GLU A 28 13.48 6.07 0.42
CA GLU A 28 12.28 6.90 0.32
C GLU A 28 11.40 6.45 -0.85
N ALA A 29 10.17 6.95 -0.91
CA ALA A 29 9.32 6.77 -2.07
C ALA A 29 8.38 7.97 -2.27
N LEU A 30 8.16 8.33 -3.53
CA LEU A 30 7.12 9.25 -3.96
C LEU A 30 6.18 8.49 -4.91
N ARG A 31 4.89 8.42 -4.57
CA ARG A 31 3.92 7.59 -5.26
C ARG A 31 2.69 8.41 -5.65
N LEU A 32 2.22 8.25 -6.88
CA LEU A 32 0.85 8.53 -7.27
C LEU A 32 0.06 7.23 -7.30
N ARG A 33 -1.04 7.18 -6.59
CA ARG A 33 -1.97 6.05 -6.58
C ARG A 33 -3.28 6.45 -7.23
N ARG A 34 -3.79 5.58 -8.09
CA ARG A 34 -5.16 5.58 -8.56
C ARG A 34 -5.85 4.36 -7.97
N THR A 35 -6.94 4.59 -7.25
CA THR A 35 -7.74 3.54 -6.60
C THR A 35 -9.11 3.49 -7.25
N GLU A 36 -9.47 2.35 -7.81
CA GLU A 36 -10.79 2.03 -8.35
C GLU A 36 -11.53 1.19 -7.31
N ASN A 37 -12.69 1.67 -6.86
CA ASN A 37 -13.53 0.92 -5.93
C ASN A 37 -14.29 -0.17 -6.69
N LEU A 38 -14.03 -1.44 -6.38
CA LEU A 38 -14.67 -2.61 -7.02
C LEU A 38 -15.88 -3.12 -6.21
N GLY A 39 -16.22 -2.47 -5.10
CA GLY A 39 -17.33 -2.84 -4.23
C GLY A 39 -16.94 -3.15 -2.81
N SER A 40 -17.93 -3.48 -1.99
CA SER A 40 -17.75 -3.92 -0.61
C SER A 40 -18.09 -5.41 -0.47
N GLY A 41 -17.56 -6.06 0.58
CA GLY A 41 -17.68 -7.50 0.79
C GLY A 41 -19.10 -8.08 0.89
N TYR A 42 -20.11 -7.23 0.97
CA TYR A 42 -21.51 -7.65 0.99
C TYR A 42 -22.15 -7.79 -0.39
N LEU A 43 -21.47 -7.37 -1.47
CA LEU A 43 -22.05 -7.30 -2.82
C LEU A 43 -21.40 -8.23 -3.85
N ILE A 44 -20.39 -9.01 -3.46
CA ILE A 44 -19.67 -9.90 -4.39
C ILE A 44 -20.01 -11.38 -4.11
N ALA A 45 -21.28 -11.69 -3.93
CA ALA A 45 -21.73 -13.10 -3.94
C ALA A 45 -21.90 -13.64 -5.37
N ASP A 46 -22.15 -12.80 -6.35
CA ASP A 46 -22.32 -13.20 -7.75
C ASP A 46 -21.67 -12.16 -8.68
N ASN A 47 -20.89 -12.62 -9.59
CA ASN A 47 -20.06 -12.02 -10.64
C ASN A 47 -20.60 -10.80 -11.44
N GLU A 48 -21.51 -10.02 -10.92
CA GLU A 48 -22.08 -8.84 -11.58
C GLU A 48 -21.51 -7.56 -10.94
N LEU A 49 -20.49 -6.99 -11.59
CA LEU A 49 -20.20 -5.57 -11.48
C LEU A 49 -21.48 -4.84 -11.94
N SER A 50 -22.18 -4.21 -11.01
CA SER A 50 -23.27 -3.32 -11.39
C SER A 50 -22.72 -2.23 -12.31
N ASP A 51 -23.47 -1.88 -13.38
CA ASP A 51 -23.17 -0.78 -14.33
C ASP A 51 -23.18 0.63 -13.64
N GLY A 52 -22.72 0.72 -12.40
CA GLY A 52 -22.53 1.97 -11.67
C GLY A 52 -21.15 2.55 -11.97
N GLU A 53 -21.04 3.87 -11.98
CA GLU A 53 -19.76 4.57 -12.08
C GLU A 53 -18.81 4.06 -10.99
N VAL A 54 -17.66 3.53 -11.41
CA VAL A 54 -16.59 3.12 -10.48
C VAL A 54 -16.03 4.37 -9.85
N GLU A 55 -16.17 4.50 -8.54
CA GLU A 55 -15.54 5.61 -7.81
C GLU A 55 -14.02 5.48 -7.94
N VAL A 56 -13.41 6.49 -8.54
CA VAL A 56 -11.95 6.57 -8.71
C VAL A 56 -11.41 7.66 -7.80
N LEU A 57 -10.49 7.26 -6.92
CA LEU A 57 -9.76 8.20 -6.05
C LEU A 57 -8.30 8.25 -6.47
N SER A 58 -7.71 9.43 -6.35
CA SER A 58 -6.29 9.63 -6.63
C SER A 58 -5.59 10.29 -5.45
N GLU A 59 -4.38 9.83 -5.17
CA GLU A 59 -3.59 10.28 -4.03
C GLU A 59 -2.12 10.37 -4.38
N ILE A 60 -1.45 11.41 -3.86
CA ILE A 60 0.01 11.50 -3.81
C ILE A 60 0.47 11.15 -2.41
N THR A 61 1.49 10.29 -2.30
CA THR A 61 2.10 9.91 -1.03
C THR A 61 3.61 10.03 -1.09
N TYR A 62 4.17 10.77 -0.15
CA TYR A 62 5.61 10.70 0.16
C TYR A 62 5.82 9.77 1.35
N LYS A 63 6.76 8.85 1.20
CA LYS A 63 7.20 7.92 2.24
C LYS A 63 8.65 8.20 2.59
N GLY A 64 8.91 8.55 3.84
CA GLY A 64 10.27 8.69 4.38
C GLY A 64 10.97 7.34 4.49
N ARG A 65 12.26 7.36 4.83
CA ARG A 65 13.02 6.14 5.11
C ARG A 65 12.40 5.32 6.24
N LYS A 66 12.60 4.01 6.20
CA LYS A 66 12.20 3.13 7.29
C LYS A 66 12.88 3.51 8.61
N LEU A 67 12.15 3.38 9.70
CA LEU A 67 12.63 3.68 11.06
C LEU A 67 13.46 2.53 11.65
N ASP A 68 13.32 1.31 11.08
CA ASP A 68 14.03 0.10 11.47
C ASP A 68 14.07 -0.94 10.33
N ASP A 69 14.74 -2.07 10.57
CA ASP A 69 14.91 -3.16 9.61
C ASP A 69 13.90 -4.30 9.80
N ILE A 70 13.05 -4.24 10.83
CA ILE A 70 12.12 -5.33 11.17
C ILE A 70 10.67 -5.05 10.74
N SER A 71 10.38 -3.79 10.36
CA SER A 71 9.05 -3.38 9.91
C SER A 71 9.11 -2.43 8.72
N MET A 72 7.95 -2.10 8.15
CA MET A 72 7.81 -1.05 7.12
C MET A 72 7.47 0.32 7.73
N SER A 73 7.61 0.47 9.05
CA SER A 73 7.30 1.71 9.77
C SER A 73 8.11 2.89 9.26
N ARG A 74 7.44 3.96 8.87
CA ARG A 74 8.03 5.19 8.32
C ARG A 74 7.07 6.37 8.43
N LEU A 75 7.58 7.56 8.25
CA LEU A 75 6.73 8.74 8.04
C LEU A 75 6.03 8.61 6.68
N GLU A 76 4.73 8.79 6.66
CA GLU A 76 3.95 8.90 5.43
C GLU A 76 3.15 10.21 5.43
N LEU A 77 3.26 10.95 4.33
CA LEU A 77 2.52 12.17 4.08
C LEU A 77 1.69 11.97 2.83
N SER A 78 0.37 11.96 2.97
CA SER A 78 -0.56 11.73 1.87
C SER A 78 -1.50 12.90 1.66
N SER A 79 -1.87 13.14 0.40
CA SER A 79 -2.88 14.10 0.03
C SER A 79 -3.70 13.60 -1.16
N ARG A 80 -5.02 13.77 -1.08
CA ARG A 80 -5.89 13.52 -2.23
C ARG A 80 -5.60 14.54 -3.32
N ILE A 81 -5.67 14.10 -4.55
CA ILE A 81 -5.51 14.94 -5.75
C ILE A 81 -6.77 14.84 -6.59
N VAL A 82 -7.14 15.95 -7.21
CA VAL A 82 -8.35 16.03 -8.04
C VAL A 82 -8.07 15.47 -9.42
N ASP A 83 -6.93 15.83 -10.02
CA ASP A 83 -6.54 15.40 -11.35
C ASP A 83 -5.22 14.64 -11.30
N TYR A 84 -5.30 13.37 -11.65
CA TYR A 84 -4.15 12.45 -11.65
C TYR A 84 -3.14 12.81 -12.74
N ASP A 85 -3.64 13.13 -13.95
CA ASP A 85 -2.78 13.36 -15.11
C ASP A 85 -2.05 14.70 -14.99
N ASP A 86 -2.73 15.74 -14.50
CA ASP A 86 -2.11 17.02 -14.19
C ASP A 86 -1.03 16.88 -13.10
N MET A 87 -1.31 16.15 -12.03
CA MET A 87 -0.31 15.93 -10.98
C MET A 87 0.91 15.17 -11.51
N LYS A 88 0.69 14.15 -12.34
CA LYS A 88 1.78 13.42 -13.01
C LYS A 88 2.62 14.35 -13.87
N ALA A 89 1.99 15.19 -14.69
CA ALA A 89 2.67 16.17 -15.54
C ALA A 89 3.47 17.20 -14.73
N ILE A 90 2.94 17.65 -13.58
CA ILE A 90 3.66 18.55 -12.66
C ILE A 90 4.92 17.88 -12.12
N LEU A 91 4.84 16.62 -11.67
CA LEU A 91 6.00 15.90 -11.17
C LEU A 91 7.07 15.72 -12.26
N GLU A 92 6.66 15.37 -13.48
CA GLU A 92 7.58 15.25 -14.63
C GLU A 92 8.22 16.59 -14.98
N ALA A 93 7.46 17.68 -14.98
CA ALA A 93 7.98 19.04 -15.20
C ALA A 93 8.97 19.50 -14.13
N LEU A 94 8.81 19.00 -12.88
CA LEU A 94 9.74 19.23 -11.76
C LEU A 94 10.99 18.33 -11.81
N GLY A 95 11.11 17.46 -12.83
CA GLY A 95 12.28 16.60 -13.04
C GLY A 95 12.20 15.23 -12.38
N TYR A 96 11.05 14.86 -11.83
CA TYR A 96 10.79 13.48 -11.42
C TYR A 96 10.45 12.62 -12.64
N TYR A 97 10.77 11.34 -12.60
CA TYR A 97 10.46 10.41 -13.67
C TYR A 97 9.80 9.14 -13.09
N PRO A 98 8.80 8.58 -13.78
CA PRO A 98 8.14 7.37 -13.33
C PRO A 98 9.07 6.16 -13.46
N VAL A 99 8.93 5.21 -12.53
CA VAL A 99 9.56 3.90 -12.57
C VAL A 99 8.49 2.81 -12.73
N THR A 100 8.88 1.54 -12.63
CA THR A 100 7.97 0.38 -12.78
C THR A 100 6.69 0.56 -11.95
N PRO A 101 5.50 0.49 -12.57
CA PRO A 101 4.24 0.57 -11.85
C PRO A 101 3.98 -0.69 -11.03
N VAL A 102 3.26 -0.55 -9.91
CA VAL A 102 2.72 -1.67 -9.13
C VAL A 102 1.21 -1.67 -9.27
N VAL A 103 0.66 -2.73 -9.84
CA VAL A 103 -0.78 -2.94 -9.99
C VAL A 103 -1.21 -4.08 -9.09
N LYS A 104 -2.27 -3.88 -8.32
CA LYS A 104 -2.79 -4.90 -7.42
C LYS A 104 -4.29 -4.81 -7.23
N ARG A 105 -4.90 -5.95 -6.91
CA ARG A 105 -6.24 -6.03 -6.35
C ARG A 105 -6.11 -6.24 -4.86
N ARG A 106 -6.70 -5.34 -4.06
CA ARG A 106 -6.62 -5.35 -2.61
C ARG A 106 -7.98 -5.59 -1.97
N LYS A 107 -8.02 -6.49 -0.99
CA LYS A 107 -9.17 -6.69 -0.11
C LYS A 107 -8.81 -6.16 1.27
N TYR A 108 -9.58 -5.22 1.78
CA TYR A 108 -9.41 -4.68 3.12
C TYR A 108 -10.22 -5.48 4.13
N TYR A 109 -9.62 -5.83 5.24
CA TYR A 109 -10.25 -6.45 6.38
C TYR A 109 -10.02 -5.57 7.60
N HIS A 110 -11.09 -5.05 8.18
CA HIS A 110 -11.03 -4.16 9.33
C HIS A 110 -11.19 -4.95 10.62
N GLY A 111 -10.21 -4.87 11.50
CA GLY A 111 -10.25 -5.28 12.89
C GLY A 111 -10.40 -4.07 13.82
N GLU A 112 -10.37 -4.29 15.13
CA GLU A 112 -10.56 -3.23 16.13
C GLU A 112 -9.38 -2.24 16.17
N GLU A 113 -8.14 -2.73 16.15
CA GLU A 113 -6.92 -1.90 16.23
C GLU A 113 -6.03 -2.02 14.97
N MET A 114 -6.43 -2.82 13.98
CA MET A 114 -5.58 -3.22 12.86
C MET A 114 -6.39 -3.36 11.58
N VAL A 115 -5.76 -3.04 10.46
CA VAL A 115 -6.25 -3.38 9.13
C VAL A 115 -5.38 -4.48 8.55
N ALA A 116 -6.01 -5.55 8.06
CA ALA A 116 -5.33 -6.57 7.27
C ALA A 116 -5.72 -6.40 5.80
N CYS A 117 -4.73 -6.40 4.91
CA CYS A 117 -4.94 -6.32 3.48
C CYS A 117 -4.49 -7.62 2.82
N ILE A 118 -5.32 -8.16 1.93
CA ILE A 118 -4.93 -9.26 1.05
C ILE A 118 -4.78 -8.70 -0.34
N ASP A 119 -3.57 -8.75 -0.85
CA ASP A 119 -3.16 -8.24 -2.15
C ASP A 119 -2.92 -9.37 -3.14
N ASP A 120 -3.51 -9.24 -4.32
CA ASP A 120 -3.10 -9.97 -5.52
C ASP A 120 -2.34 -8.98 -6.40
N VAL A 121 -1.00 -9.11 -6.42
CA VAL A 121 -0.09 -8.17 -7.07
C VAL A 121 0.33 -8.72 -8.43
N GLU A 122 0.06 -7.95 -9.49
CA GLU A 122 0.45 -8.35 -10.86
C GLU A 122 1.97 -8.63 -10.92
N GLY A 123 2.32 -9.80 -11.45
CA GLY A 123 3.72 -10.24 -11.55
C GLY A 123 4.35 -10.80 -10.27
N LEU A 124 3.71 -10.67 -9.10
CA LEU A 124 4.24 -11.21 -7.84
C LEU A 124 3.37 -12.30 -7.22
N GLY A 125 2.03 -12.20 -7.31
CA GLY A 125 1.08 -13.11 -6.66
C GLY A 125 0.51 -12.53 -5.37
N ASN A 126 0.14 -13.42 -4.42
CA ASN A 126 -0.61 -13.04 -3.23
C ASN A 126 0.30 -12.69 -2.05
N TYR A 127 -0.05 -11.59 -1.38
CA TYR A 127 0.59 -11.11 -0.16
C TYR A 127 -0.47 -10.70 0.87
N MET A 128 -0.05 -10.66 2.12
CA MET A 128 -0.82 -10.07 3.21
C MET A 128 -0.03 -8.94 3.84
N GLU A 129 -0.68 -7.81 4.07
CA GLU A 129 -0.15 -6.71 4.87
C GLU A 129 -0.98 -6.57 6.15
N LEU A 130 -0.33 -6.36 7.29
CA LEU A 130 -0.95 -5.98 8.55
C LEU A 130 -0.52 -4.56 8.89
N GLU A 131 -1.47 -3.67 9.11
CA GLU A 131 -1.23 -2.24 9.31
C GLU A 131 -1.88 -1.73 10.58
N ILE A 132 -1.11 -1.00 11.38
CA ILE A 132 -1.57 -0.21 12.52
C ILE A 132 -1.01 1.20 12.34
N ILE A 133 -1.91 2.18 12.24
CA ILE A 133 -1.52 3.60 12.18
C ILE A 133 -1.35 4.11 13.62
N VAL A 134 -0.20 4.69 13.91
CA VAL A 134 0.07 5.35 15.19
C VAL A 134 0.35 6.83 14.96
N ASP A 135 -0.13 7.66 15.88
CA ASP A 135 0.04 9.11 15.86
C ASP A 135 1.31 9.58 16.58
N ASP A 136 1.96 8.64 17.33
CA ASP A 136 3.14 8.91 18.11
C ASP A 136 4.10 7.72 18.08
N GLU A 137 5.40 8.00 17.91
CA GLU A 137 6.44 6.97 17.80
C GLU A 137 6.53 6.09 19.06
N SER A 138 6.19 6.63 20.24
CA SER A 138 6.18 5.87 21.50
C SER A 138 5.18 4.70 21.52
N LYS A 139 4.17 4.73 20.65
CA LYS A 139 3.15 3.66 20.51
C LYS A 139 3.59 2.53 19.57
N ARG A 140 4.70 2.71 18.86
CA ARG A 140 5.17 1.79 17.82
C ARG A 140 5.48 0.39 18.37
N GLU A 141 6.16 0.28 19.51
CA GLU A 141 6.49 -1.01 20.12
C GLU A 141 5.23 -1.80 20.47
N LYS A 142 4.21 -1.13 21.03
CA LYS A 142 2.90 -1.74 21.29
C LYS A 142 2.25 -2.23 20.00
N ALA A 143 2.29 -1.43 18.93
CA ALA A 143 1.71 -1.79 17.64
C ALA A 143 2.41 -3.01 17.03
N LEU A 144 3.74 -3.09 17.08
CA LEU A 144 4.49 -4.27 16.63
C LEU A 144 4.09 -5.52 17.42
N GLY A 145 3.98 -5.43 18.74
CA GLY A 145 3.54 -6.57 19.56
C GLY A 145 2.09 -7.03 19.26
N LEU A 146 1.22 -6.15 18.77
CA LEU A 146 -0.11 -6.53 18.29
C LEU A 146 -0.03 -7.26 16.93
N ILE A 147 0.85 -6.83 16.03
CA ILE A 147 1.11 -7.50 14.75
C ILE A 147 1.67 -8.90 14.98
N GLU A 148 2.67 -9.06 15.86
CA GLU A 148 3.24 -10.36 16.22
C GLU A 148 2.16 -11.34 16.73
N LYS A 149 1.32 -10.88 17.67
CA LYS A 149 0.21 -11.70 18.19
C LYS A 149 -0.79 -12.09 17.11
N GLN A 150 -1.03 -11.20 16.13
CA GLN A 150 -1.93 -11.54 15.03
C GLN A 150 -1.30 -12.55 14.08
N LEU A 151 0.00 -12.45 13.79
CA LEU A 151 0.74 -13.45 13.02
C LEU A 151 0.67 -14.83 13.71
N GLU A 152 0.93 -14.89 15.03
CA GLU A 152 0.81 -16.14 15.81
C GLU A 152 -0.58 -16.77 15.71
N ARG A 153 -1.66 -15.97 15.78
CA ARG A 153 -3.05 -16.45 15.59
C ARG A 153 -3.30 -17.03 14.20
N LEU A 154 -2.56 -16.56 13.19
CA LEU A 154 -2.60 -17.07 11.82
C LEU A 154 -1.66 -18.27 11.62
N GLY A 155 -0.91 -18.68 12.63
CA GLY A 155 0.10 -19.74 12.55
C GLY A 155 1.38 -19.30 11.84
N LEU A 156 1.64 -18.00 11.82
CA LEU A 156 2.81 -17.35 11.23
C LEU A 156 3.69 -16.71 12.32
N SER A 157 4.88 -16.28 11.93
CA SER A 157 5.84 -15.57 12.78
C SER A 157 6.45 -14.38 12.04
N MET A 158 7.24 -13.56 12.72
CA MET A 158 7.99 -12.48 12.09
C MET A 158 9.00 -12.98 11.03
N GLU A 159 9.44 -14.23 11.11
CA GLU A 159 10.33 -14.85 10.09
C GLU A 159 9.62 -15.06 8.75
N ASP A 160 8.28 -15.14 8.75
CA ASP A 160 7.47 -15.27 7.55
C ASP A 160 7.18 -13.92 6.88
N THR A 161 7.67 -12.82 7.46
CA THR A 161 7.44 -11.46 6.94
C THR A 161 8.57 -10.98 6.04
N THR A 162 8.30 -9.94 5.27
CA THR A 162 9.31 -9.24 4.46
C THR A 162 9.14 -7.73 4.57
N THR A 163 10.25 -7.02 4.63
CA THR A 163 10.32 -5.54 4.54
C THR A 163 10.67 -5.05 3.14
N ILE A 164 10.66 -5.95 2.14
CA ILE A 164 10.93 -5.60 0.74
C ILE A 164 9.61 -5.12 0.11
N SER A 165 9.61 -3.93 -0.47
CA SER A 165 8.42 -3.38 -1.14
C SER A 165 8.10 -4.13 -2.44
N TYR A 166 6.81 -4.11 -2.86
CA TYR A 166 6.39 -4.69 -4.14
C TYR A 166 7.17 -4.11 -5.33
N LEU A 167 7.43 -2.80 -5.33
CA LEU A 167 8.27 -2.17 -6.34
C LEU A 167 9.66 -2.83 -6.40
N SER A 168 10.33 -2.97 -5.25
CA SER A 168 11.65 -3.59 -5.20
C SER A 168 11.63 -5.07 -5.59
N MET A 169 10.54 -5.78 -5.30
CA MET A 169 10.38 -7.18 -5.73
C MET A 169 10.20 -7.29 -7.25
N LEU A 170 9.44 -6.40 -7.87
CA LEU A 170 9.24 -6.36 -9.31
C LEU A 170 10.55 -6.03 -10.04
N GLU A 171 11.26 -5.00 -9.60
CA GLU A 171 12.53 -4.57 -10.19
C GLU A 171 13.65 -5.63 -10.11
N ARG A 172 13.58 -6.56 -9.14
CA ARG A 172 14.54 -7.69 -9.05
C ARG A 172 14.22 -8.85 -9.97
N LYS A 173 13.01 -8.88 -10.54
CA LYS A 173 12.59 -9.92 -11.49
C LYS A 173 12.87 -9.55 -12.94
N GLU A 174 13.09 -8.26 -13.23
CA GLU A 174 13.54 -7.75 -14.53
C GLU A 174 15.05 -7.91 -14.69
#